data_0201279fb369d88be19f35f1f1f8f810
#
_entry.id   0201279fb369d88be19f35f1f1f8f810
#
_cell.length_a   1.000
_cell.length_b   1.000
_cell.length_c   1.000
_cell.angle_alpha   90.00
_cell.angle_beta   90.00
_cell.angle_gamma   90.00
#
_symmetry.space_group_name_H-M   'P 1'
#
loop_
_entity.id
_entity.type
_entity.pdbx_description
1 polymer ?
#
loop_
_entity_poly.entity_id
_entity_poly.type
_entity_poly.pdbx_seq_one_letter_code
_entity_poly.pdbx_strand_id
1 'polypeptide(L)'
;MTELKNYKANFMKNSFLALLMLLTVTWSYAQEQTYSFTLEEAINFAIENNYGAINADRDLLDAQKQKWETIATGLPQISGAVSYQNQLKQPVSLLPGELAGQEPGTFIPIVFSQPQTASATATLKQQIFDGSYIVGIQATKAFIAYSDNNKEKTELDVRKSVVEAYGNVLLSHESITILEKNKANLEKNLFETQKLFENGLGDEESVEQLQIT
;
A
#
# COMPACT_ATOMS: atom_id res chain seq x y z
N MET A 1 29.66 7.71 -50.86
CA MET A 1 29.85 6.81 -49.68
C MET A 1 28.97 7.17 -48.48
N THR A 2 28.52 8.39 -48.32
CA THR A 2 27.68 8.91 -47.19
C THR A 2 26.22 8.47 -47.28
N GLU A 3 25.65 8.35 -48.48
CA GLU A 3 24.27 7.96 -48.68
C GLU A 3 23.95 6.51 -48.26
N LEU A 4 24.85 5.57 -48.54
CA LEU A 4 24.69 4.16 -48.15
C LEU A 4 24.78 3.95 -46.61
N LYS A 5 25.47 4.82 -45.89
CA LYS A 5 25.58 4.76 -44.45
C LYS A 5 24.31 5.24 -43.74
N ASN A 6 23.66 6.26 -44.32
CA ASN A 6 22.38 6.77 -43.82
C ASN A 6 21.22 5.79 -44.09
N TYR A 7 21.24 5.09 -45.23
CA TYR A 7 20.22 4.07 -45.56
C TYR A 7 20.28 2.87 -44.57
N LYS A 8 21.50 2.39 -44.28
CA LYS A 8 21.70 1.31 -43.29
C LYS A 8 21.27 1.70 -41.89
N ALA A 9 21.58 2.95 -41.46
CA ALA A 9 21.19 3.45 -40.13
C ALA A 9 19.67 3.58 -39.99
N ASN A 10 18.97 4.08 -41.02
CA ASN A 10 17.52 4.18 -41.01
C ASN A 10 16.83 2.81 -41.08
N PHE A 11 17.39 1.85 -41.86
CA PHE A 11 16.88 0.49 -41.90
C PHE A 11 17.00 -0.23 -40.56
N MET A 12 18.16 -0.11 -39.87
CA MET A 12 18.36 -0.66 -38.51
C MET A 12 17.42 -0.01 -37.48
N LYS A 13 17.22 1.31 -37.55
CA LYS A 13 16.32 2.04 -36.67
C LYS A 13 14.84 1.59 -36.86
N ASN A 14 14.41 1.43 -38.07
CA ASN A 14 13.06 0.97 -38.38
C ASN A 14 12.83 -0.53 -38.04
N SER A 15 13.84 -1.37 -38.22
CA SER A 15 13.82 -2.77 -37.80
C SER A 15 13.78 -2.90 -36.27
N PHE A 16 14.52 -2.04 -35.55
CA PHE A 16 14.50 -2.00 -34.09
C PHE A 16 13.13 -1.50 -33.54
N LEU A 17 12.53 -0.50 -34.20
CA LEU A 17 11.19 -0.03 -33.87
C LEU A 17 10.11 -1.09 -34.12
N ALA A 18 10.21 -1.82 -35.21
CA ALA A 18 9.29 -2.93 -35.56
C ALA A 18 9.43 -4.09 -34.54
N LEU A 19 10.66 -4.43 -34.16
CA LEU A 19 10.94 -5.44 -33.12
C LEU A 19 10.39 -5.02 -31.75
N LEU A 20 10.52 -3.74 -31.39
CA LEU A 20 9.97 -3.19 -30.13
C LEU A 20 8.43 -3.21 -30.13
N MET A 21 7.80 -2.90 -31.28
CA MET A 21 6.35 -3.01 -31.44
C MET A 21 5.84 -4.46 -31.38
N LEU A 22 6.59 -5.42 -31.91
CA LEU A 22 6.24 -6.84 -31.81
C LEU A 22 6.33 -7.35 -30.36
N LEU A 23 7.29 -6.88 -29.58
CA LEU A 23 7.45 -7.23 -28.15
C LEU A 23 6.29 -6.71 -27.29
N THR A 24 5.67 -5.57 -27.63
CA THR A 24 4.56 -5.01 -26.85
C THR A 24 3.24 -5.77 -27.07
N VAL A 25 3.06 -6.43 -28.22
CA VAL A 25 1.83 -7.20 -28.56
C VAL A 25 1.76 -8.53 -27.78
N THR A 26 2.88 -9.11 -27.38
CA THR A 26 2.89 -10.40 -26.66
C THR A 26 2.49 -10.30 -25.18
N TRP A 27 2.40 -9.10 -24.60
CA TRP A 27 2.03 -8.90 -23.19
C TRP A 27 0.53 -8.69 -22.95
N SER A 28 -0.29 -8.71 -24.02
CA SER A 28 -1.74 -8.45 -23.91
C SER A 28 -2.60 -9.71 -23.73
N TYR A 29 -2.04 -10.87 -23.55
CA TYR A 29 -2.82 -12.04 -23.13
C TYR A 29 -3.08 -11.96 -21.63
N ALA A 30 -4.04 -11.16 -21.22
CA ALA A 30 -4.68 -11.27 -19.92
C ALA A 30 -5.39 -12.64 -19.91
N GLN A 31 -4.79 -13.63 -19.28
CA GLN A 31 -5.47 -14.88 -18.99
C GLN A 31 -6.59 -14.57 -18.01
N GLU A 32 -7.83 -14.61 -18.46
CA GLU A 32 -8.99 -14.73 -17.57
C GLU A 32 -8.83 -16.06 -16.81
N GLN A 33 -8.25 -16.00 -15.63
CA GLN A 33 -8.27 -17.13 -14.70
C GLN A 33 -9.71 -17.28 -14.21
N THR A 34 -10.40 -18.28 -14.73
CA THR A 34 -11.72 -18.64 -14.23
C THR A 34 -11.51 -19.41 -12.92
N TYR A 35 -11.82 -18.77 -11.82
CA TYR A 35 -11.77 -19.40 -10.51
C TYR A 35 -13.13 -20.06 -10.22
N SER A 36 -13.11 -21.32 -9.81
CA SER A 36 -14.26 -22.02 -9.26
C SER A 36 -13.97 -22.36 -7.79
N PHE A 37 -14.58 -21.65 -6.88
CA PHE A 37 -14.37 -21.82 -5.45
C PHE A 37 -15.61 -22.36 -4.77
N THR A 38 -15.41 -23.26 -3.83
CA THR A 38 -16.36 -23.49 -2.74
C THR A 38 -16.38 -22.29 -1.79
N LEU A 39 -17.40 -22.18 -0.95
CA LEU A 39 -17.46 -21.07 0.02
C LEU A 39 -16.22 -20.99 0.91
N GLU A 40 -15.73 -22.13 1.38
CA GLU A 40 -14.56 -22.19 2.27
C GLU A 40 -13.26 -21.77 1.53
N GLU A 41 -13.08 -22.26 0.31
CA GLU A 41 -11.96 -21.85 -0.54
C GLU A 41 -11.99 -20.35 -0.87
N ALA A 42 -13.18 -19.81 -1.16
CA ALA A 42 -13.34 -18.37 -1.40
C ALA A 42 -13.00 -17.53 -0.18
N ILE A 43 -13.37 -17.97 1.03
CA ILE A 43 -13.04 -17.31 2.29
C ILE A 43 -11.52 -17.32 2.50
N ASN A 44 -10.87 -18.48 2.37
CA ASN A 44 -9.44 -18.62 2.59
C ASN A 44 -8.65 -17.79 1.57
N PHE A 45 -9.03 -17.86 0.30
CA PHE A 45 -8.42 -17.05 -0.74
C PHE A 45 -8.57 -15.54 -0.46
N ALA A 46 -9.75 -15.11 0.00
CA ALA A 46 -9.98 -13.72 0.33
C ALA A 46 -9.16 -13.25 1.52
N ILE A 47 -9.05 -14.06 2.59
CA ILE A 47 -8.21 -13.71 3.76
C ILE A 47 -6.75 -13.59 3.35
N GLU A 48 -6.24 -14.50 2.52
CA GLU A 48 -4.84 -14.48 2.07
C GLU A 48 -4.51 -13.32 1.10
N ASN A 49 -5.49 -12.87 0.31
CA ASN A 49 -5.27 -11.89 -0.76
C ASN A 49 -5.90 -10.53 -0.51
N ASN A 50 -6.71 -10.37 0.54
CA ASN A 50 -7.33 -9.09 0.87
C ASN A 50 -6.31 -8.14 1.49
N TYR A 51 -6.17 -6.95 0.91
CA TYR A 51 -5.23 -5.94 1.42
C TYR A 51 -5.51 -5.50 2.86
N GLY A 52 -6.77 -5.52 3.30
CA GLY A 52 -7.13 -5.22 4.69
C GLY A 52 -6.57 -6.26 5.66
N ALA A 53 -6.73 -7.56 5.35
CA ALA A 53 -6.20 -8.66 6.14
C ALA A 53 -4.65 -8.66 6.15
N ILE A 54 -4.03 -8.45 4.99
CA ILE A 54 -2.57 -8.35 4.86
C ILE A 54 -2.02 -7.16 5.67
N ASN A 55 -2.70 -6.00 5.63
CA ASN A 55 -2.28 -4.84 6.41
C ASN A 55 -2.45 -5.07 7.92
N ALA A 56 -3.55 -5.68 8.36
CA ALA A 56 -3.76 -5.99 9.76
C ALA A 56 -2.71 -6.98 10.31
N ASP A 57 -2.25 -7.94 9.49
CA ASP A 57 -1.14 -8.82 9.83
C ASP A 57 0.18 -8.06 9.98
N ARG A 58 0.45 -7.11 9.07
CA ARG A 58 1.64 -6.23 9.16
C ARG A 58 1.60 -5.31 10.36
N ASP A 59 0.42 -4.77 10.70
CA ASP A 59 0.24 -3.93 11.89
C ASP A 59 0.53 -4.71 13.18
N LEU A 60 0.18 -6.01 13.22
CA LEU A 60 0.56 -6.88 14.34
C LEU A 60 2.08 -7.09 14.41
N LEU A 61 2.73 -7.33 13.26
CA LEU A 61 4.19 -7.44 13.18
C LEU A 61 4.87 -6.14 13.62
N ASP A 62 4.35 -5.00 13.22
CA ASP A 62 4.86 -3.68 13.63
C ASP A 62 4.73 -3.47 15.14
N ALA A 63 3.58 -3.82 15.74
CA ALA A 63 3.40 -3.77 17.18
C ALA A 63 4.42 -4.63 17.95
N GLN A 64 4.75 -5.82 17.40
CA GLN A 64 5.78 -6.69 17.95
C GLN A 64 7.18 -6.06 17.82
N LYS A 65 7.49 -5.39 16.70
CA LYS A 65 8.78 -4.69 16.51
C LYS A 65 8.89 -3.44 17.39
N GLN A 66 7.80 -2.70 17.57
CA GLN A 66 7.73 -1.54 18.47
C GLN A 66 8.04 -1.92 19.92
N LYS A 67 7.66 -3.13 20.36
CA LYS A 67 8.11 -3.66 21.66
C LYS A 67 9.64 -3.73 21.75
N TRP A 68 10.31 -4.20 20.69
CA TRP A 68 11.77 -4.26 20.67
C TRP A 68 12.40 -2.87 20.62
N GLU A 69 11.81 -1.93 19.89
CA GLU A 69 12.22 -0.52 19.89
C GLU A 69 12.15 0.06 21.31
N THR A 70 11.02 -0.15 22.02
CA THR A 70 10.86 0.28 23.41
C THR A 70 11.92 -0.34 24.32
N ILE A 71 12.20 -1.65 24.18
CA ILE A 71 13.25 -2.32 24.96
C ILE A 71 14.63 -1.73 24.63
N ALA A 72 14.90 -1.42 23.36
CA ALA A 72 16.18 -0.88 22.91
C ALA A 72 16.49 0.50 23.50
N THR A 73 15.49 1.31 23.88
CA THR A 73 15.71 2.61 24.54
C THR A 73 16.40 2.47 25.91
N GLY A 74 16.24 1.32 26.57
CA GLY A 74 16.92 0.99 27.82
C GLY A 74 18.36 0.47 27.67
N LEU A 75 18.79 0.18 26.44
CA LEU A 75 20.17 -0.27 26.18
C LEU A 75 21.14 0.93 26.15
N PRO A 76 22.46 0.69 26.29
CA PRO A 76 23.46 1.74 26.14
C PRO A 76 23.36 2.41 24.76
N GLN A 77 23.19 3.73 24.75
CA GLN A 77 23.12 4.55 23.53
C GLN A 77 24.47 5.22 23.28
N ILE A 78 25.10 4.91 22.16
CA ILE A 78 26.37 5.51 21.75
C ILE A 78 26.10 6.47 20.58
N SER A 79 26.48 7.72 20.75
CA SER A 79 26.40 8.73 19.70
C SER A 79 27.76 9.39 19.46
N GLY A 80 28.08 9.68 18.19
CA GLY A 80 29.27 10.39 17.78
C GLY A 80 28.91 11.66 17.02
N ALA A 81 29.62 12.75 17.30
CA ALA A 81 29.48 13.99 16.57
C ALA A 81 30.88 14.52 16.18
N VAL A 82 31.03 14.95 14.94
CA VAL A 82 32.23 15.64 14.46
C VAL A 82 31.79 17.00 13.95
N SER A 83 32.42 18.05 14.44
CA SER A 83 32.17 19.40 13.98
C SER A 83 33.49 20.06 13.56
N TYR A 84 33.43 20.81 12.47
CA TYR A 84 34.51 21.68 12.00
C TYR A 84 33.94 23.07 11.76
N GLN A 85 34.55 24.07 12.37
CA GLN A 85 34.18 25.47 12.26
C GLN A 85 35.35 26.27 11.72
N ASN A 86 35.13 27.01 10.66
CA ASN A 86 36.10 27.98 10.10
C ASN A 86 35.47 29.38 10.24
N GLN A 87 36.12 30.23 11.03
CA GLN A 87 35.72 31.63 11.25
C GLN A 87 36.39 32.52 10.21
N LEU A 88 35.65 32.88 9.15
CA LEU A 88 36.15 33.76 8.10
C LEU A 88 36.51 35.18 8.62
N LYS A 89 35.84 35.61 9.68
CA LYS A 89 36.10 36.83 10.41
C LYS A 89 36.09 36.56 11.91
N GLN A 90 37.25 36.77 12.55
CA GLN A 90 37.39 36.50 13.98
C GLN A 90 36.73 37.63 14.80
N PRO A 91 36.04 37.33 15.90
CA PRO A 91 35.54 38.32 16.82
C PRO A 91 36.71 39.02 17.54
N VAL A 92 36.59 40.35 17.61
CA VAL A 92 37.54 41.18 18.32
C VAL A 92 37.02 41.51 19.71
N SER A 93 37.79 41.23 20.73
CA SER A 93 37.47 41.63 22.11
C SER A 93 38.28 42.85 22.48
N LEU A 94 37.67 43.76 23.25
CA LEU A 94 38.36 44.94 23.75
C LEU A 94 39.00 44.63 25.13
N LEU A 95 40.34 44.78 25.21
CA LEU A 95 41.06 44.66 26.46
C LEU A 95 41.30 46.07 27.06
N PRO A 96 41.04 46.33 28.38
CA PRO A 96 41.40 47.57 29.00
C PRO A 96 42.89 47.82 28.87
N GLY A 97 43.28 49.04 28.38
CA GLY A 97 44.67 49.37 28.07
C GLY A 97 45.60 49.37 29.32
N GLU A 98 45.05 49.56 30.50
CA GLU A 98 45.74 49.46 31.78
C GLU A 98 46.46 48.09 31.95
N LEU A 99 45.82 46.99 31.46
CA LEU A 99 46.41 45.64 31.52
C LEU A 99 47.60 45.47 30.56
N ALA A 100 47.75 46.36 29.59
CA ALA A 100 48.86 46.38 28.62
C ALA A 100 49.80 47.57 28.82
N GLY A 101 49.76 48.25 30.00
CA GLY A 101 50.65 49.36 30.33
C GLY A 101 50.32 50.70 29.63
N GLN A 102 49.09 50.85 29.11
CA GLN A 102 48.60 52.12 28.51
C GLN A 102 47.80 52.96 29.52
N GLU A 103 47.46 54.20 29.13
CA GLU A 103 46.71 55.11 29.99
C GLU A 103 45.33 54.55 30.39
N PRO A 104 44.88 54.83 31.63
CA PRO A 104 43.56 54.46 32.10
C PRO A 104 42.44 54.97 31.19
N GLY A 105 41.45 54.09 30.87
CA GLY A 105 40.33 54.39 29.99
C GLY A 105 40.55 54.13 28.49
N THR A 106 41.73 53.63 28.10
CA THR A 106 42.00 53.17 26.72
C THR A 106 41.61 51.70 26.53
N PHE A 107 41.27 51.30 25.32
CA PHE A 107 40.95 49.92 24.96
C PHE A 107 41.73 49.43 23.77
N ILE A 108 42.29 48.24 23.88
CA ILE A 108 43.08 47.59 22.81
C ILE A 108 42.27 46.45 22.22
N PRO A 109 42.06 46.47 20.89
CA PRO A 109 41.39 45.37 20.24
C PRO A 109 42.29 44.14 20.11
N ILE A 110 41.88 43.00 20.68
CA ILE A 110 42.62 41.74 20.66
C ILE A 110 41.71 40.62 20.11
N VAL A 111 42.31 39.72 19.33
CA VAL A 111 41.65 38.51 18.85
C VAL A 111 42.09 37.33 19.67
N PHE A 112 41.21 36.77 20.46
CA PHE A 112 41.46 35.58 21.27
C PHE A 112 40.94 34.28 20.62
N SER A 113 40.13 34.37 19.56
CA SER A 113 39.54 33.23 18.94
C SER A 113 40.51 32.54 17.95
N GLN A 114 40.38 31.21 17.85
CA GLN A 114 41.09 30.45 16.83
C GLN A 114 40.33 30.53 15.50
N PRO A 115 41.02 30.69 14.36
CA PRO A 115 40.36 30.77 13.05
C PRO A 115 39.67 29.46 12.65
N GLN A 116 40.22 28.34 13.11
CA GLN A 116 39.69 27.00 12.81
C GLN A 116 39.61 26.18 14.07
N THR A 117 38.45 25.50 14.25
CA THR A 117 38.22 24.60 15.36
C THR A 117 37.64 23.30 14.84
N ALA A 118 38.24 22.18 15.21
CA ALA A 118 37.68 20.85 14.95
C ALA A 118 37.45 20.17 16.28
N SER A 119 36.26 19.57 16.44
CA SER A 119 35.96 18.78 17.63
C SER A 119 35.30 17.44 17.22
N ALA A 120 35.69 16.38 17.91
CA ALA A 120 35.07 15.07 17.83
C ALA A 120 34.62 14.65 19.22
N THR A 121 33.35 14.31 19.36
CA THR A 121 32.73 13.92 20.64
C THR A 121 32.09 12.56 20.50
N ALA A 122 32.41 11.63 21.40
CA ALA A 122 31.70 10.36 21.57
C ALA A 122 30.98 10.39 22.90
N THR A 123 29.67 10.11 22.89
CA THR A 123 28.85 10.13 24.11
C THR A 123 28.19 8.76 24.30
N LEU A 124 28.38 8.16 25.47
CA LEU A 124 27.67 6.97 25.93
C LEU A 124 26.62 7.38 26.94
N LYS A 125 25.36 7.09 26.68
CA LYS A 125 24.23 7.28 27.61
C LYS A 125 23.67 5.93 28.01
N GLN A 126 23.59 5.65 29.31
CA GLN A 126 22.97 4.43 29.83
C GLN A 126 21.87 4.81 30.80
N GLN A 127 20.67 4.35 30.55
CA GLN A 127 19.55 4.47 31.47
C GLN A 127 19.69 3.41 32.56
N ILE A 128 19.81 3.87 33.83
CA ILE A 128 19.96 2.96 34.97
C ILE A 128 18.60 2.63 35.57
N PHE A 129 17.72 3.63 35.72
CA PHE A 129 16.38 3.47 36.23
C PHE A 129 15.46 4.53 35.66
N ASP A 130 14.29 4.08 35.17
CA ASP A 130 13.20 4.95 34.74
C ASP A 130 11.87 4.19 34.91
N GLY A 131 10.98 4.72 35.76
CA GLY A 131 9.67 4.13 36.00
C GLY A 131 8.77 4.17 34.77
N SER A 132 8.89 5.21 33.95
CA SER A 132 8.11 5.32 32.67
C SER A 132 8.52 4.26 31.65
N TYR A 133 9.80 3.89 31.61
CA TYR A 133 10.31 2.79 30.78
C TYR A 133 9.66 1.44 31.15
N ILE A 134 9.56 1.15 32.44
CA ILE A 134 8.94 -0.11 32.94
C ILE A 134 7.47 -0.16 32.53
N VAL A 135 6.73 0.94 32.72
CA VAL A 135 5.32 1.06 32.34
C VAL A 135 5.18 1.01 30.82
N GLY A 136 6.10 1.64 30.08
CA GLY A 136 6.16 1.59 28.62
C GLY A 136 6.26 0.17 28.09
N ILE A 137 7.16 -0.66 28.66
CA ILE A 137 7.26 -2.09 28.29
C ILE A 137 5.95 -2.86 28.57
N GLN A 138 5.29 -2.56 29.69
CA GLN A 138 4.00 -3.20 30.01
C GLN A 138 2.91 -2.77 29.01
N ALA A 139 2.88 -1.50 28.61
CA ALA A 139 1.94 -0.97 27.64
C ALA A 139 2.10 -1.61 26.26
N THR A 140 3.33 -1.99 25.85
CA THR A 140 3.53 -2.69 24.56
C THR A 140 2.82 -4.03 24.49
N LYS A 141 2.65 -4.72 25.62
CA LYS A 141 1.89 -6.00 25.66
C LYS A 141 0.41 -5.77 25.34
N ALA A 142 -0.17 -4.71 25.93
CA ALA A 142 -1.55 -4.34 25.66
C ALA A 142 -1.74 -3.89 24.20
N PHE A 143 -0.76 -3.19 23.65
CA PHE A 143 -0.77 -2.76 22.25
C PHE A 143 -0.68 -3.94 21.28
N ILE A 144 0.16 -4.94 21.55
CA ILE A 144 0.23 -6.18 20.74
C ILE A 144 -1.12 -6.91 20.79
N ALA A 145 -1.72 -7.07 22.00
CA ALA A 145 -3.03 -7.70 22.13
C ALA A 145 -4.14 -6.93 21.38
N TYR A 146 -4.09 -5.61 21.41
CA TYR A 146 -4.99 -4.77 20.61
C TYR A 146 -4.83 -5.01 19.11
N SER A 147 -3.59 -5.05 18.60
CA SER A 147 -3.31 -5.30 17.18
C SER A 147 -3.73 -6.70 16.75
N ASP A 148 -3.55 -7.70 17.61
CA ASP A 148 -4.00 -9.08 17.37
C ASP A 148 -5.53 -9.18 17.27
N ASN A 149 -6.25 -8.59 18.21
CA ASN A 149 -7.72 -8.49 18.14
C ASN A 149 -8.22 -7.73 16.90
N ASN A 150 -7.49 -6.69 16.48
CA ASN A 150 -7.84 -5.93 15.29
C ASN A 150 -7.64 -6.77 14.01
N LYS A 151 -6.58 -7.61 13.96
CA LYS A 151 -6.37 -8.58 12.89
C LYS A 151 -7.53 -9.57 12.84
N GLU A 152 -7.88 -10.20 13.96
CA GLU A 152 -8.99 -11.16 14.03
C GLU A 152 -10.31 -10.51 13.57
N LYS A 153 -10.61 -9.29 14.03
CA LYS A 153 -11.76 -8.53 13.59
C LYS A 153 -11.78 -8.33 12.07
N THR A 154 -10.65 -7.94 11.50
CA THR A 154 -10.54 -7.70 10.06
C THR A 154 -10.75 -8.98 9.26
N GLU A 155 -10.21 -10.11 9.71
CA GLU A 155 -10.44 -11.42 9.10
C GLU A 155 -11.93 -11.83 9.15
N LEU A 156 -12.60 -11.56 10.26
CA LEU A 156 -14.06 -11.81 10.40
C LEU A 156 -14.89 -10.90 9.47
N ASP A 157 -14.50 -9.64 9.33
CA ASP A 157 -15.18 -8.71 8.41
C ASP A 157 -15.00 -9.14 6.94
N VAL A 158 -13.81 -9.61 6.56
CA VAL A 158 -13.55 -10.19 5.23
C VAL A 158 -14.38 -11.44 5.02
N ARG A 159 -14.40 -12.37 5.99
CA ARG A 159 -15.22 -13.59 5.93
C ARG A 159 -16.69 -13.27 5.72
N LYS A 160 -17.22 -12.33 6.49
CA LYS A 160 -18.62 -11.88 6.37
C LYS A 160 -18.91 -11.37 4.96
N SER A 161 -18.06 -10.49 4.44
CA SER A 161 -18.23 -9.92 3.10
C SER A 161 -18.21 -10.98 2.00
N VAL A 162 -17.34 -12.00 2.12
CA VAL A 162 -17.28 -13.12 1.18
C VAL A 162 -18.56 -13.97 1.24
N VAL A 163 -19.04 -14.29 2.46
CA VAL A 163 -20.30 -15.07 2.62
C VAL A 163 -21.48 -14.33 1.98
N GLU A 164 -21.59 -13.03 2.20
CA GLU A 164 -22.64 -12.20 1.59
C GLU A 164 -22.53 -12.17 0.06
N ALA A 165 -21.32 -11.96 -0.48
CA ALA A 165 -21.10 -11.95 -1.93
C ALA A 165 -21.37 -13.31 -2.57
N TYR A 166 -20.93 -14.39 -1.95
CA TYR A 166 -21.16 -15.77 -2.42
C TYR A 166 -22.65 -16.11 -2.41
N GLY A 167 -23.37 -15.73 -1.36
CA GLY A 167 -24.82 -15.89 -1.28
C GLY A 167 -25.55 -15.14 -2.39
N ASN A 168 -25.14 -13.92 -2.71
CA ASN A 168 -25.72 -13.13 -3.80
C ASN A 168 -25.47 -13.79 -5.18
N VAL A 169 -24.30 -14.39 -5.40
CA VAL A 169 -24.00 -15.13 -6.65
C VAL A 169 -24.90 -16.35 -6.78
N LEU A 170 -25.09 -17.13 -5.70
CA LEU A 170 -25.98 -18.28 -5.71
C LEU A 170 -27.44 -17.89 -5.97
N LEU A 171 -27.91 -16.82 -5.33
CA LEU A 171 -29.26 -16.28 -5.52
C LEU A 171 -29.47 -15.83 -6.98
N SER A 172 -28.48 -15.16 -7.55
CA SER A 172 -28.52 -14.71 -8.96
C SER A 172 -28.57 -15.89 -9.91
N HIS A 173 -27.77 -16.92 -9.65
CA HIS A 173 -27.77 -18.15 -10.46
C HIS A 173 -29.12 -18.87 -10.43
N GLU A 174 -29.72 -19.01 -9.24
CA GLU A 174 -31.06 -19.63 -9.09
C GLU A 174 -32.12 -18.77 -9.77
N SER A 175 -32.04 -17.43 -9.66
CA SER A 175 -32.95 -16.52 -10.34
C SER A 175 -32.89 -16.68 -11.87
N ILE A 176 -31.69 -16.80 -12.44
CA ILE A 176 -31.51 -17.07 -13.87
C ILE A 176 -32.17 -18.41 -14.24
N THR A 177 -31.92 -19.46 -13.46
CA THR A 177 -32.51 -20.78 -13.71
C THR A 177 -34.04 -20.74 -13.68
N ILE A 178 -34.64 -19.99 -12.77
CA ILE A 178 -36.10 -19.81 -12.69
C ILE A 178 -36.59 -19.05 -13.93
N LEU A 179 -35.92 -17.98 -14.32
CA LEU A 179 -36.31 -17.19 -15.48
C LEU A 179 -36.22 -18.00 -16.79
N GLU A 180 -35.16 -18.82 -16.94
CA GLU A 180 -35.05 -19.73 -18.09
C GLU A 180 -36.20 -20.76 -18.16
N LYS A 181 -36.57 -21.35 -17.02
CA LYS A 181 -37.73 -22.24 -16.94
C LYS A 181 -39.04 -21.52 -17.28
N ASN A 182 -39.23 -20.31 -16.76
CA ASN A 182 -40.39 -19.50 -17.08
C ASN A 182 -40.47 -19.16 -18.57
N LYS A 183 -39.33 -18.74 -19.16
CA LYS A 183 -39.23 -18.49 -20.60
C LYS A 183 -39.61 -19.72 -21.42
N ALA A 184 -39.04 -20.88 -21.08
CA ALA A 184 -39.38 -22.13 -21.76
C ALA A 184 -40.88 -22.49 -21.66
N ASN A 185 -41.52 -22.26 -20.52
CA ASN A 185 -42.95 -22.46 -20.35
C ASN A 185 -43.79 -21.48 -21.18
N LEU A 186 -43.39 -20.20 -21.23
CA LEU A 186 -44.06 -19.18 -22.06
C LEU A 186 -43.92 -19.49 -23.54
N GLU A 187 -42.76 -19.90 -24.02
CA GLU A 187 -42.50 -20.31 -25.42
C GLU A 187 -43.37 -21.52 -25.78
N LYS A 188 -43.49 -22.48 -24.87
CA LYS A 188 -44.42 -23.64 -25.08
C LYS A 188 -45.85 -23.20 -25.14
N ASN A 189 -46.33 -22.37 -24.23
CA ASN A 189 -47.67 -21.85 -24.22
C ASN A 189 -47.99 -21.04 -25.48
N LEU A 190 -47.07 -20.21 -25.93
CA LEU A 190 -47.16 -19.47 -27.19
C LEU A 190 -47.34 -20.43 -28.36
N PHE A 191 -46.47 -21.45 -28.44
CA PHE A 191 -46.57 -22.46 -29.51
C PHE A 191 -47.93 -23.19 -29.51
N GLU A 192 -48.40 -23.61 -28.33
CA GLU A 192 -49.70 -24.31 -28.19
C GLU A 192 -50.85 -23.37 -28.57
N THR A 193 -50.86 -22.11 -28.09
CA THR A 193 -51.90 -21.12 -28.40
C THR A 193 -51.92 -20.76 -29.89
N GLN A 194 -50.73 -20.61 -30.48
CA GLN A 194 -50.63 -20.39 -31.91
C GLN A 194 -51.18 -21.55 -32.73
N LYS A 195 -50.94 -22.80 -32.32
CA LYS A 195 -51.53 -23.98 -32.96
C LYS A 195 -53.04 -24.06 -32.85
N LEU A 196 -53.59 -23.65 -31.67
CA LEU A 196 -55.03 -23.53 -31.46
C LEU A 196 -55.64 -22.47 -32.39
N PHE A 197 -55.00 -21.31 -32.54
CA PHE A 197 -55.43 -20.24 -33.42
C PHE A 197 -55.42 -20.70 -34.90
N GLU A 198 -54.30 -21.32 -35.37
CA GLU A 198 -54.16 -21.84 -36.72
C GLU A 198 -55.24 -22.88 -37.07
N ASN A 199 -55.78 -23.62 -36.10
CA ASN A 199 -56.85 -24.62 -36.31
C ASN A 199 -58.25 -24.02 -36.05
N GLY A 200 -58.40 -22.72 -35.83
CA GLY A 200 -59.66 -22.06 -35.65
C GLY A 200 -60.27 -22.28 -34.23
N LEU A 201 -59.52 -22.77 -33.28
CA LEU A 201 -59.95 -23.08 -31.90
C LEU A 201 -59.47 -22.04 -30.87
N GLY A 202 -58.77 -20.98 -31.29
CA GLY A 202 -58.24 -19.91 -30.47
C GLY A 202 -58.46 -18.54 -31.09
N ASP A 203 -58.19 -17.49 -30.35
CA ASP A 203 -58.27 -16.09 -30.77
C ASP A 203 -56.86 -15.47 -30.96
N GLU A 204 -56.78 -14.47 -31.84
CA GLU A 204 -55.52 -13.79 -32.20
C GLU A 204 -55.00 -12.97 -31.00
N GLU A 205 -55.88 -12.39 -30.19
CA GLU A 205 -55.52 -11.56 -29.04
C GLU A 205 -54.69 -12.35 -28.01
N SER A 206 -55.05 -13.61 -27.77
CA SER A 206 -54.32 -14.52 -26.88
C SER A 206 -52.92 -14.82 -27.35
N VAL A 207 -52.70 -14.94 -28.71
CA VAL A 207 -51.39 -15.13 -29.30
C VAL A 207 -50.54 -13.87 -29.15
N GLU A 208 -51.08 -12.69 -29.49
CA GLU A 208 -50.39 -11.41 -29.39
C GLU A 208 -50.00 -11.12 -27.95
N GLN A 209 -50.86 -11.38 -26.95
CA GLN A 209 -50.56 -11.17 -25.54
C GLN A 209 -49.37 -12.01 -25.06
N LEU A 210 -49.27 -13.25 -25.50
CA LEU A 210 -48.15 -14.13 -25.17
C LEU A 210 -46.86 -13.76 -25.89
N GLN A 211 -46.91 -13.10 -27.08
CA GLN A 211 -45.76 -12.61 -27.80
C GLN A 211 -45.12 -11.37 -27.14
N ILE A 212 -45.91 -10.58 -26.41
CA ILE A 212 -45.43 -9.35 -25.76
C ILE A 212 -44.86 -9.63 -24.34
N THR A 213 -45.19 -10.78 -23.76
CA THR A 213 -44.77 -11.19 -22.40
C THR A 213 -43.39 -11.83 -22.39
#